data_6d81e357a5a22e82aea646baac622b10
#
_entry.id   6d81e357a5a22e82aea646baac622b10
#
_cell.length_a   1.000
_cell.length_b   1.000
_cell.length_c   1.000
_cell.angle_alpha   90.00
_cell.angle_beta   90.00
_cell.angle_gamma   90.00
#
_symmetry.space_group_name_H-M   'P 1'
#
loop_
_entity.id
_entity.type
_entity.pdbx_description
1 polymer ?
#
loop_
_entity_poly.entity_id
_entity_poly.type
_entity_poly.pdbx_seq_one_letter_code
_entity_poly.pdbx_strand_id
1 'polypeptide(L)'
;MEFRRVLFRSADQILSVREAPQPDVDFEYVIHNADGGEVEHCGNGARCFVRFVREQGLTDKTSVRVKVHGGVIELHELVNGDVRVDMGPPVFELSRVPFDPAHATRVAQPQVEWETWQLNLVDGSTPEVAVVSMGNPHAVQWVDDVDAAPVLTQGPLIEHHVAFPRRVNVGYLQALSRSRVRLRVFERGAGETLADRKSTRLNSSHR
;
A
#
# COMPACT_ATOMS: atom_id res chain seq x y z
N MET A 1 28.14 8.18 -17.76
CA MET A 1 27.72 6.76 -17.68
C MET A 1 26.35 6.66 -18.36
N GLU A 2 26.32 6.12 -19.55
CA GLU A 2 25.12 6.15 -20.41
C GLU A 2 24.17 5.04 -19.96
N PHE A 3 23.01 5.43 -19.41
CA PHE A 3 21.97 4.47 -19.09
C PHE A 3 21.39 3.91 -20.39
N ARG A 4 21.79 2.67 -20.75
CA ARG A 4 21.08 1.92 -21.77
C ARG A 4 19.64 1.70 -21.31
N ARG A 5 18.69 2.29 -22.04
CA ARG A 5 17.26 2.04 -21.90
C ARG A 5 17.01 0.55 -22.19
N VAL A 6 17.00 -0.26 -21.14
CA VAL A 6 16.51 -1.64 -21.22
C VAL A 6 14.99 -1.55 -21.19
N LEU A 7 14.35 -1.78 -22.33
CA LEU A 7 12.91 -1.92 -22.45
C LEU A 7 12.50 -3.25 -21.80
N PHE A 8 12.37 -3.27 -20.47
CA PHE A 8 11.66 -4.33 -19.77
C PHE A 8 10.16 -4.07 -19.90
N ARG A 9 9.51 -4.76 -20.84
CA ARG A 9 8.05 -4.71 -21.03
C ARG A 9 7.27 -5.53 -19.97
N SER A 10 7.87 -5.89 -18.84
CA SER A 10 7.26 -6.83 -17.88
C SER A 10 7.50 -6.50 -16.40
N ALA A 11 7.95 -5.32 -16.05
CA ALA A 11 8.06 -4.90 -14.65
C ALA A 11 7.08 -3.76 -14.37
N ASP A 12 6.18 -3.97 -13.42
CA ASP A 12 5.21 -2.95 -13.00
C ASP A 12 5.90 -1.82 -12.23
N GLN A 13 7.02 -2.12 -11.57
CA GLN A 13 7.79 -1.16 -10.76
C GLN A 13 9.29 -1.42 -10.85
N ILE A 14 10.07 -0.32 -10.79
CA ILE A 14 11.53 -0.34 -10.67
C ILE A 14 11.90 0.20 -9.29
N LEU A 15 12.75 -0.52 -8.57
CA LEU A 15 13.26 -0.12 -7.28
C LEU A 15 14.74 0.21 -7.39
N SER A 16 15.10 1.46 -7.10
CA SER A 16 16.49 1.95 -7.14
C SER A 16 17.07 2.01 -5.72
N VAL A 17 18.20 1.35 -5.52
CA VAL A 17 18.97 1.42 -4.28
C VAL A 17 19.94 2.58 -4.34
N ARG A 18 19.98 3.40 -3.31
CA ARG A 18 20.89 4.56 -3.18
C ARG A 18 21.66 4.50 -1.87
N GLU A 19 22.76 5.22 -1.83
CA GLU A 19 23.51 5.43 -0.60
C GLU A 19 22.66 6.13 0.47
N ALA A 20 23.01 5.91 1.74
CA ALA A 20 22.33 6.53 2.87
C ALA A 20 22.40 8.06 2.80
N PRO A 21 21.28 8.78 2.79
CA PRO A 21 21.29 10.24 2.73
C PRO A 21 21.60 10.89 4.09
N GLN A 22 21.59 10.10 5.18
CA GLN A 22 21.79 10.54 6.56
C GLN A 22 22.38 9.42 7.43
N PRO A 23 23.06 9.76 8.54
CA PRO A 23 23.83 8.77 9.34
C PRO A 23 22.99 7.69 10.03
N ASP A 24 21.69 7.94 10.26
CA ASP A 24 20.81 7.05 11.02
C ASP A 24 20.05 6.06 10.14
N VAL A 25 20.32 6.02 8.84
CA VAL A 25 19.80 5.04 7.89
C VAL A 25 20.94 4.31 7.17
N ASP A 26 20.67 3.12 6.67
CA ASP A 26 21.65 2.31 5.96
C ASP A 26 21.63 2.56 4.45
N PHE A 27 20.43 2.82 3.92
CA PHE A 27 20.20 3.07 2.49
C PHE A 27 19.03 4.02 2.27
N GLU A 28 18.91 4.52 1.04
CA GLU A 28 17.67 5.06 0.49
C GLU A 28 17.20 4.16 -0.64
N TYR A 29 15.87 3.95 -0.76
CA TYR A 29 15.33 3.41 -1.99
C TYR A 29 14.21 4.30 -2.55
N VAL A 30 14.15 4.32 -3.87
CA VAL A 30 13.12 5.03 -4.64
C VAL A 30 12.42 4.03 -5.54
N ILE A 31 11.10 4.08 -5.56
CA ILE A 31 10.27 3.21 -6.40
C ILE A 31 9.65 4.06 -7.49
N HIS A 32 9.74 3.57 -8.73
CA HIS A 32 9.06 4.16 -9.88
C HIS A 32 8.09 3.16 -10.48
N ASN A 33 6.89 3.59 -10.80
CA ASN A 33 5.94 2.85 -11.62
C ASN A 33 6.38 2.81 -13.08
N ALA A 34 5.69 2.00 -13.90
CA ALA A 34 5.95 1.89 -15.33
C ALA A 34 5.76 3.22 -16.09
N ASP A 35 4.96 4.15 -15.57
CA ASP A 35 4.77 5.51 -16.09
C ASP A 35 5.89 6.48 -15.73
N GLY A 36 6.86 6.05 -14.89
CA GLY A 36 7.97 6.86 -14.39
C GLY A 36 7.64 7.68 -13.14
N GLY A 37 6.40 7.63 -12.65
CA GLY A 37 5.98 8.28 -11.41
C GLY A 37 6.60 7.63 -10.19
N GLU A 38 7.08 8.44 -9.24
CA GLU A 38 7.59 7.95 -7.95
C GLU A 38 6.45 7.50 -7.04
N VAL A 39 6.64 6.37 -6.36
CA VAL A 39 5.66 5.76 -5.45
C VAL A 39 6.13 5.93 -4.01
N GLU A 40 5.21 6.34 -3.13
CA GLU A 40 5.56 6.65 -1.75
C GLU A 40 6.00 5.42 -0.95
N HIS A 41 5.36 4.26 -1.17
CA HIS A 41 5.61 3.07 -0.35
C HIS A 41 5.17 1.76 -1.02
N CYS A 42 6.05 0.77 -1.04
CA CYS A 42 5.75 -0.59 -1.50
C CYS A 42 6.36 -1.65 -0.57
N GLY A 43 5.55 -2.26 0.31
CA GLY A 43 6.05 -3.27 1.24
C GLY A 43 6.50 -4.58 0.55
N ASN A 44 6.01 -4.89 -0.66
CA ASN A 44 6.54 -5.99 -1.46
C ASN A 44 7.95 -5.67 -1.93
N GLY A 45 8.17 -4.46 -2.44
CA GLY A 45 9.49 -3.95 -2.80
C GLY A 45 10.45 -3.94 -1.62
N ALA A 46 9.99 -3.51 -0.43
CA ALA A 46 10.80 -3.49 0.78
C ALA A 46 11.33 -4.88 1.16
N ARG A 47 10.53 -5.94 0.98
CA ARG A 47 10.98 -7.33 1.22
C ARG A 47 12.03 -7.78 0.23
N CYS A 48 11.85 -7.49 -1.05
CA CYS A 48 12.83 -7.77 -2.09
C CYS A 48 14.12 -6.99 -1.85
N PHE A 49 14.02 -5.74 -1.39
CA PHE A 49 15.13 -4.85 -1.11
C PHE A 49 16.12 -5.46 -0.12
N VAL A 50 15.67 -5.94 1.05
CA VAL A 50 16.54 -6.51 2.09
C VAL A 50 17.31 -7.70 1.54
N ARG A 51 16.64 -8.61 0.85
CA ARG A 51 17.29 -9.76 0.23
C ARG A 51 18.33 -9.31 -0.79
N PHE A 52 17.98 -8.37 -1.65
CA PHE A 52 18.89 -7.87 -2.68
C PHE A 52 20.16 -7.27 -2.09
N VAL A 53 20.07 -6.34 -1.12
CA VAL A 53 21.27 -5.69 -0.55
C VAL A 53 22.17 -6.67 0.18
N ARG A 54 21.60 -7.72 0.79
CA ARG A 54 22.39 -8.77 1.43
C ARG A 54 23.02 -9.75 0.43
N GLU A 55 22.26 -10.21 -0.56
CA GLU A 55 22.77 -11.10 -1.62
C GLU A 55 23.86 -10.43 -2.46
N GLN A 56 23.80 -9.09 -2.62
CA GLN A 56 24.85 -8.32 -3.27
C GLN A 56 26.02 -7.94 -2.35
N GLY A 57 26.02 -8.35 -1.09
CA GLY A 57 27.08 -8.05 -0.12
C GLY A 57 27.20 -6.57 0.24
N LEU A 58 26.12 -5.78 0.04
CA LEU A 58 26.11 -4.36 0.39
C LEU A 58 25.93 -4.13 1.90
N THR A 59 25.45 -5.15 2.64
CA THR A 59 25.34 -5.15 4.09
C THR A 59 25.26 -6.56 4.65
N ASP A 60 25.83 -6.78 5.85
CA ASP A 60 25.66 -8.01 6.64
C ASP A 60 24.57 -7.90 7.70
N LYS A 61 23.94 -6.72 7.83
CA LYS A 61 22.91 -6.47 8.83
C LYS A 61 21.65 -7.28 8.52
N THR A 62 21.05 -7.88 9.56
CA THR A 62 19.73 -8.51 9.50
C THR A 62 18.61 -7.53 9.76
N SER A 63 18.90 -6.36 10.35
CA SER A 63 18.02 -5.21 10.49
C SER A 63 18.58 -4.04 9.69
N VAL A 64 17.81 -3.52 8.75
CA VAL A 64 18.22 -2.46 7.82
C VAL A 64 17.22 -1.31 7.92
N ARG A 65 17.71 -0.11 8.21
CA ARG A 65 16.91 1.13 8.22
C ARG A 65 17.04 1.83 6.88
N VAL A 66 15.90 2.11 6.27
CA VAL A 66 15.86 2.59 4.89
C VAL A 66 15.02 3.85 4.79
N LYS A 67 15.61 4.88 4.17
CA LYS A 67 14.88 6.09 3.80
C LYS A 67 14.00 5.79 2.58
N VAL A 68 12.72 6.14 2.69
CA VAL A 68 11.73 6.10 1.61
C VAL A 68 11.06 7.46 1.49
N HIS A 69 10.28 7.69 0.44
CA HIS A 69 9.59 8.98 0.23
C HIS A 69 8.78 9.41 1.47
N GLY A 70 8.06 8.47 2.09
CA GLY A 70 7.18 8.73 3.26
C GLY A 70 7.87 8.77 4.62
N GLY A 71 9.18 8.55 4.71
CA GLY A 71 9.88 8.52 5.99
C GLY A 71 11.04 7.53 6.07
N VAL A 72 11.24 6.93 7.23
CA VAL A 72 12.21 5.84 7.45
C VAL A 72 11.43 4.61 7.88
N ILE A 73 11.74 3.48 7.25
CA ILE A 73 11.19 2.17 7.61
C ILE A 73 12.30 1.27 8.11
N GLU A 74 11.94 0.31 8.93
CA GLU A 74 12.86 -0.70 9.43
C GLU A 74 12.44 -2.08 8.91
N LEU A 75 13.43 -2.79 8.36
CA LEU A 75 13.27 -4.06 7.69
C LEU A 75 14.10 -5.11 8.42
N HIS A 76 13.48 -6.23 8.81
CA HIS A 76 14.17 -7.29 9.53
C HIS A 76 14.07 -8.60 8.74
N GLU A 77 15.21 -9.17 8.36
CA GLU A 77 15.23 -10.53 7.86
C GLU A 77 15.20 -11.52 9.03
N LEU A 78 14.27 -12.45 8.96
CA LEU A 78 14.05 -13.49 9.96
C LEU A 78 14.86 -14.74 9.61
N VAL A 79 15.11 -15.59 10.63
CA VAL A 79 15.92 -16.84 10.49
C VAL A 79 15.34 -17.77 9.40
N ASN A 80 14.04 -17.76 9.17
CA ASN A 80 13.38 -18.56 8.14
C ASN A 80 13.42 -17.94 6.73
N GLY A 81 14.13 -16.80 6.56
CA GLY A 81 14.23 -16.08 5.30
C GLY A 81 13.03 -15.16 4.99
N ASP A 82 12.04 -15.08 5.88
CA ASP A 82 10.97 -14.08 5.77
C ASP A 82 11.53 -12.69 6.12
N VAL A 83 10.86 -11.64 5.63
CA VAL A 83 11.21 -10.26 5.97
C VAL A 83 10.04 -9.62 6.71
N ARG A 84 10.28 -9.15 7.93
CA ARG A 84 9.39 -8.28 8.67
C ARG A 84 9.62 -6.85 8.24
N VAL A 85 8.55 -6.17 7.85
CA VAL A 85 8.56 -4.75 7.49
C VAL A 85 7.71 -4.01 8.52
N ASP A 86 8.31 -3.04 9.22
CA ASP A 86 7.55 -2.09 10.03
C ASP A 86 7.05 -0.97 9.12
N MET A 87 5.75 -0.97 8.85
CA MET A 87 5.07 0.00 8.00
C MET A 87 4.59 1.23 8.77
N GLY A 88 4.84 1.27 10.08
CA GLY A 88 4.25 2.25 10.98
C GLY A 88 2.75 2.05 11.24
N PRO A 89 2.15 2.86 12.11
CA PRO A 89 0.73 2.81 12.43
C PRO A 89 -0.14 3.32 11.26
N PRO A 90 -1.37 2.80 11.12
CA PRO A 90 -2.34 3.38 10.20
C PRO A 90 -2.71 4.80 10.62
N VAL A 91 -2.94 5.68 9.64
CA VAL A 91 -3.37 7.05 9.85
C VAL A 91 -4.81 7.21 9.37
N PHE A 92 -5.73 7.48 10.29
CA PHE A 92 -7.16 7.70 10.00
C PHE A 92 -7.52 9.19 9.97
N GLU A 93 -6.60 10.06 10.41
CA GLU A 93 -6.80 11.50 10.37
C GLU A 93 -6.86 12.00 8.93
N LEU A 94 -8.04 12.45 8.49
CA LEU A 94 -8.30 12.80 7.08
C LEU A 94 -7.40 13.92 6.56
N SER A 95 -7.00 14.86 7.41
CA SER A 95 -6.06 15.94 7.04
C SER A 95 -4.67 15.42 6.59
N ARG A 96 -4.35 14.18 6.96
CA ARG A 96 -3.09 13.48 6.62
C ARG A 96 -3.25 12.42 5.54
N VAL A 97 -4.48 12.24 5.04
CA VAL A 97 -4.78 11.36 3.90
C VAL A 97 -5.20 12.25 2.73
N PRO A 98 -4.70 12.08 1.51
CA PRO A 98 -5.12 12.87 0.35
C PRO A 98 -6.56 12.49 -0.08
N PHE A 99 -7.52 12.86 0.75
CA PHE A 99 -8.96 12.63 0.61
C PHE A 99 -9.71 13.93 0.85
N ASP A 100 -10.60 14.27 -0.08
CA ASP A 100 -11.47 15.45 0.01
C ASP A 100 -12.89 15.02 0.41
N PRO A 101 -13.32 15.22 1.67
CA PRO A 101 -14.64 14.83 2.14
C PRO A 101 -15.79 15.63 1.51
N ALA A 102 -15.53 16.76 0.82
CA ALA A 102 -16.56 17.54 0.14
C ALA A 102 -17.19 16.75 -1.03
N HIS A 103 -16.52 15.75 -1.55
CA HIS A 103 -16.97 14.89 -2.66
C HIS A 103 -17.48 13.51 -2.21
N ALA A 104 -17.77 13.33 -0.93
CA ALA A 104 -18.27 12.08 -0.37
C ALA A 104 -19.32 12.37 0.72
N THR A 105 -20.14 11.40 1.05
CA THR A 105 -21.13 11.52 2.12
C THR A 105 -20.67 10.70 3.32
N ARG A 106 -20.53 11.35 4.48
CA ARG A 106 -20.17 10.65 5.71
C ARG A 106 -21.29 9.70 6.13
N VAL A 107 -20.95 8.44 6.38
CA VAL A 107 -21.87 7.43 6.89
C VAL A 107 -21.63 7.25 8.39
N ALA A 108 -22.66 7.44 9.19
CA ALA A 108 -22.58 7.22 10.63
C ALA A 108 -22.60 5.72 10.94
N GLN A 109 -21.48 5.20 11.45
CA GLN A 109 -21.39 3.83 11.95
C GLN A 109 -21.03 3.84 13.45
N PRO A 110 -22.05 3.82 14.35
CA PRO A 110 -21.80 3.98 15.78
C PRO A 110 -21.01 2.85 16.45
N GLN A 111 -20.72 1.77 15.71
CA GLN A 111 -20.04 0.57 16.24
C GLN A 111 -18.57 0.47 15.85
N VAL A 112 -18.02 1.43 15.08
CA VAL A 112 -16.63 1.44 14.63
C VAL A 112 -15.96 2.76 14.98
N GLU A 113 -14.66 2.70 15.29
CA GLU A 113 -13.88 3.90 15.67
C GLU A 113 -13.42 4.74 14.47
N TRP A 114 -13.58 4.23 13.24
CA TRP A 114 -13.17 4.94 12.02
C TRP A 114 -14.37 5.46 11.24
N GLU A 115 -14.15 6.54 10.51
CA GLU A 115 -15.17 7.13 9.65
C GLU A 115 -15.32 6.33 8.35
N THR A 116 -16.58 6.16 7.92
CA THR A 116 -16.95 5.53 6.65
C THR A 116 -17.59 6.58 5.74
N TRP A 117 -17.29 6.49 4.46
CA TRP A 117 -17.67 7.46 3.45
C TRP A 117 -18.35 6.76 2.28
N GLN A 118 -19.53 7.23 1.89
CA GLN A 118 -20.19 6.81 0.67
C GLN A 118 -19.67 7.66 -0.50
N LEU A 119 -19.25 6.97 -1.56
CA LEU A 119 -18.84 7.60 -2.82
C LEU A 119 -19.96 7.47 -3.86
N ASN A 120 -20.17 8.48 -4.69
CA ASN A 120 -21.10 8.43 -5.80
C ASN A 120 -20.32 8.18 -7.09
N LEU A 121 -20.31 6.94 -7.59
CA LEU A 121 -19.56 6.59 -8.78
C LEU A 121 -20.33 6.91 -10.07
N VAL A 122 -19.61 7.05 -11.17
CA VAL A 122 -20.19 7.41 -12.48
C VAL A 122 -21.12 6.34 -13.08
N ASP A 123 -21.00 5.08 -12.61
CA ASP A 123 -21.88 3.98 -12.98
C ASP A 123 -23.17 3.92 -12.14
N GLY A 124 -23.36 4.87 -11.24
CA GLY A 124 -24.50 4.96 -10.32
C GLY A 124 -24.37 4.12 -9.06
N SER A 125 -23.30 3.36 -8.89
CA SER A 125 -23.04 2.63 -7.63
C SER A 125 -22.57 3.59 -6.53
N THR A 126 -22.85 3.22 -5.28
CA THR A 126 -22.55 4.05 -4.10
C THR A 126 -21.81 3.26 -3.02
N PRO A 127 -20.57 2.79 -3.28
CA PRO A 127 -19.82 2.03 -2.30
C PRO A 127 -19.52 2.85 -1.04
N GLU A 128 -19.54 2.16 0.10
CA GLU A 128 -19.09 2.69 1.38
C GLU A 128 -17.64 2.26 1.63
N VAL A 129 -16.76 3.20 1.93
CA VAL A 129 -15.33 2.95 2.15
C VAL A 129 -14.84 3.58 3.44
N ALA A 130 -13.97 2.88 4.16
CA ALA A 130 -13.10 3.46 5.16
C ALA A 130 -11.86 4.03 4.48
N VAL A 131 -11.45 5.23 4.89
CA VAL A 131 -10.28 5.93 4.32
C VAL A 131 -9.13 5.88 5.31
N VAL A 132 -7.99 5.37 4.88
CA VAL A 132 -6.80 5.19 5.74
C VAL A 132 -5.52 5.42 4.95
N SER A 133 -4.46 5.91 5.60
CA SER A 133 -3.12 5.91 5.05
C SER A 133 -2.24 4.87 5.76
N MET A 134 -1.56 4.07 4.98
CA MET A 134 -0.48 3.16 5.39
C MET A 134 0.88 3.61 4.81
N GLY A 135 1.12 4.95 4.77
CA GLY A 135 2.19 5.58 4.01
C GLY A 135 1.75 5.96 2.59
N ASN A 136 0.68 5.37 2.08
CA ASN A 136 -0.05 5.72 0.87
C ASN A 136 -1.57 5.59 1.12
N PRO A 137 -2.43 6.28 0.35
CA PRO A 137 -3.86 6.29 0.59
C PRO A 137 -4.54 4.97 0.21
N HIS A 138 -5.48 4.54 1.05
CA HIS A 138 -6.33 3.38 0.83
C HIS A 138 -7.80 3.74 1.06
N ALA A 139 -8.68 3.23 0.19
CA ALA A 139 -10.13 3.17 0.35
C ALA A 139 -10.52 1.70 0.53
N VAL A 140 -10.99 1.34 1.71
CA VAL A 140 -11.31 -0.06 2.05
C VAL A 140 -12.81 -0.24 2.16
N GLN A 141 -13.35 -1.09 1.30
CA GLN A 141 -14.75 -1.50 1.28
C GLN A 141 -14.92 -2.82 2.01
N TRP A 142 -15.89 -2.88 2.91
CA TRP A 142 -16.30 -4.15 3.53
C TRP A 142 -17.23 -4.90 2.60
N VAL A 143 -16.95 -6.19 2.36
CA VAL A 143 -17.74 -7.04 1.47
C VAL A 143 -18.06 -8.38 2.13
N ASP A 144 -19.24 -8.93 1.82
CA ASP A 144 -19.66 -10.24 2.34
C ASP A 144 -18.89 -11.38 1.68
N ASP A 145 -18.59 -11.25 0.39
CA ASP A 145 -17.81 -12.23 -0.39
C ASP A 145 -16.78 -11.51 -1.26
N VAL A 146 -15.51 -11.71 -0.92
CA VAL A 146 -14.39 -11.09 -1.63
C VAL A 146 -14.21 -11.67 -3.05
N ASP A 147 -14.63 -12.91 -3.29
CA ASP A 147 -14.51 -13.53 -4.62
C ASP A 147 -15.53 -12.94 -5.61
N ALA A 148 -16.71 -12.54 -5.09
CA ALA A 148 -17.76 -11.87 -5.87
C ALA A 148 -17.55 -10.34 -5.96
N ALA A 149 -16.59 -9.77 -5.25
CA ALA A 149 -16.36 -8.32 -5.24
C ALA A 149 -15.99 -7.79 -6.64
N PRO A 150 -16.55 -6.62 -7.02
CA PRO A 150 -16.40 -6.05 -8.37
C PRO A 150 -15.05 -5.32 -8.54
N VAL A 151 -13.94 -5.98 -8.22
CA VAL A 151 -12.60 -5.38 -8.15
C VAL A 151 -12.19 -4.72 -9.46
N LEU A 152 -12.40 -5.42 -10.59
CA LEU A 152 -11.95 -4.94 -11.91
C LEU A 152 -12.88 -3.88 -12.54
N THR A 153 -14.12 -3.80 -12.10
CA THR A 153 -15.09 -2.83 -12.64
C THR A 153 -15.22 -1.60 -11.74
N GLN A 154 -15.32 -1.78 -10.44
CA GLN A 154 -15.49 -0.71 -9.47
C GLN A 154 -14.16 -0.12 -8.99
N GLY A 155 -13.10 -0.95 -8.91
CA GLY A 155 -11.78 -0.51 -8.47
C GLY A 155 -11.25 0.69 -9.24
N PRO A 156 -11.24 0.69 -10.60
CA PRO A 156 -10.83 1.85 -11.40
C PRO A 156 -11.67 3.11 -11.13
N LEU A 157 -12.99 2.95 -10.88
CA LEU A 157 -13.89 4.08 -10.62
C LEU A 157 -13.59 4.73 -9.28
N ILE A 158 -13.31 3.93 -8.25
CA ILE A 158 -12.92 4.43 -6.93
C ILE A 158 -11.52 5.02 -6.96
N GLU A 159 -10.55 4.36 -7.63
CA GLU A 159 -9.18 4.86 -7.77
C GLU A 159 -9.14 6.30 -8.29
N HIS A 160 -9.99 6.60 -9.29
CA HIS A 160 -10.03 7.90 -9.97
C HIS A 160 -11.14 8.83 -9.44
N HIS A 161 -11.82 8.45 -8.37
CA HIS A 161 -12.89 9.28 -7.83
C HIS A 161 -12.37 10.64 -7.36
N VAL A 162 -13.14 11.69 -7.61
CA VAL A 162 -12.76 13.09 -7.33
C VAL A 162 -12.40 13.35 -5.86
N ALA A 163 -12.95 12.57 -4.93
CA ALA A 163 -12.57 12.62 -3.51
C ALA A 163 -11.11 12.19 -3.24
N PHE A 164 -10.42 11.56 -4.21
CA PHE A 164 -9.03 11.13 -4.10
C PHE A 164 -8.13 11.86 -5.11
N PRO A 165 -7.73 13.12 -4.85
CA PRO A 165 -7.00 13.95 -5.82
C PRO A 165 -5.63 13.38 -6.23
N ARG A 166 -5.08 12.46 -5.45
CA ARG A 166 -3.82 11.74 -5.74
C ARG A 166 -4.04 10.27 -6.06
N ARG A 167 -5.27 9.88 -6.42
CA ARG A 167 -5.74 8.51 -6.57
C ARG A 167 -5.60 7.70 -5.27
N VAL A 168 -6.07 6.46 -5.27
CA VAL A 168 -6.15 5.62 -4.06
C VAL A 168 -6.00 4.14 -4.41
N ASN A 169 -5.45 3.35 -3.48
CA ASN A 169 -5.52 1.89 -3.54
C ASN A 169 -6.89 1.47 -3.01
N VAL A 170 -7.57 0.56 -3.69
CA VAL A 170 -8.92 0.12 -3.32
C VAL A 170 -8.87 -1.30 -2.77
N GLY A 171 -9.23 -1.46 -1.51
CA GLY A 171 -9.29 -2.75 -0.84
C GLY A 171 -10.73 -3.27 -0.72
N TYR A 172 -10.95 -4.55 -1.00
CA TYR A 172 -12.21 -5.28 -0.77
C TYR A 172 -11.95 -6.29 0.33
N LEU A 173 -12.48 -6.03 1.53
CA LEU A 173 -12.16 -6.78 2.75
C LEU A 173 -13.35 -7.61 3.21
N GLN A 174 -13.16 -8.91 3.30
CA GLN A 174 -14.10 -9.88 3.88
C GLN A 174 -13.58 -10.35 5.24
N ALA A 175 -14.36 -10.20 6.30
CA ALA A 175 -14.05 -10.81 7.58
C ALA A 175 -14.57 -12.25 7.64
N LEU A 176 -13.67 -13.19 7.84
CA LEU A 176 -14.02 -14.60 8.06
C LEU A 176 -14.20 -14.90 9.54
N SER A 177 -13.49 -14.19 10.41
CA SER A 177 -13.58 -14.25 11.88
C SER A 177 -12.95 -13.01 12.51
N ARG A 178 -12.96 -12.91 13.84
CA ARG A 178 -12.27 -11.80 14.57
C ARG A 178 -10.75 -11.73 14.31
N SER A 179 -10.14 -12.80 13.86
CA SER A 179 -8.69 -12.90 13.63
C SER A 179 -8.30 -13.27 12.20
N ARG A 180 -9.28 -13.39 11.30
CA ARG A 180 -9.03 -13.81 9.93
C ARG A 180 -9.85 -12.99 8.95
N VAL A 181 -9.16 -12.39 8.00
CA VAL A 181 -9.77 -11.64 6.89
C VAL A 181 -9.25 -12.18 5.55
N ARG A 182 -10.03 -11.94 4.50
CA ARG A 182 -9.58 -12.04 3.11
C ARG A 182 -9.63 -10.65 2.50
N LEU A 183 -8.68 -10.36 1.64
CA LEU A 183 -8.62 -9.08 0.95
C LEU A 183 -8.23 -9.28 -0.52
N ARG A 184 -8.89 -8.53 -1.41
CA ARG A 184 -8.43 -8.26 -2.77
C ARG A 184 -8.18 -6.79 -2.91
N VAL A 185 -7.17 -6.42 -3.69
CA VAL A 185 -6.77 -5.02 -3.85
C VAL A 185 -6.62 -4.66 -5.32
N PHE A 186 -7.19 -3.51 -5.67
CA PHE A 186 -6.91 -2.81 -6.89
C PHE A 186 -5.89 -1.71 -6.57
N GLU A 187 -4.64 -1.94 -6.94
CA GLU A 187 -3.55 -1.01 -6.63
C GLU A 187 -3.55 0.19 -7.58
N ARG A 188 -3.27 1.35 -7.03
CA ARG A 188 -3.15 2.63 -7.71
C ARG A 188 -2.11 2.54 -8.85
N GLY A 189 -2.56 2.72 -10.08
CA GLY A 189 -1.70 2.70 -11.29
C GLY A 189 -1.22 1.33 -11.74
N ALA A 190 -1.59 0.23 -11.06
CA ALA A 190 -1.17 -1.12 -11.40
C ALA A 190 -2.34 -2.10 -11.65
N GLY A 191 -3.54 -1.76 -11.16
CA GLY A 191 -4.70 -2.63 -11.27
C GLY A 191 -4.78 -3.68 -10.17
N GLU A 192 -5.57 -4.75 -10.38
CA GLU A 192 -5.64 -5.83 -9.39
C GLU A 192 -4.32 -6.59 -9.31
N THR A 193 -3.75 -6.68 -8.10
CA THR A 193 -2.52 -7.42 -7.85
C THR A 193 -2.78 -8.62 -6.95
N LEU A 194 -2.24 -9.78 -7.33
CA LEU A 194 -2.28 -10.99 -6.52
C LEU A 194 -1.25 -10.95 -5.37
N ALA A 195 -0.35 -9.97 -5.38
CA ALA A 195 0.80 -9.89 -4.49
C ALA A 195 0.51 -9.17 -3.17
N ASP A 196 -0.63 -8.53 -3.00
CA ASP A 196 -0.95 -7.84 -1.75
C ASP A 196 -1.38 -8.82 -0.65
N ARG A 197 -0.44 -9.66 -0.25
CA ARG A 197 -0.55 -10.51 0.94
C ARG A 197 -0.39 -9.75 2.24
N LYS A 198 -0.15 -8.43 2.20
CA LYS A 198 0.07 -7.59 3.39
C LYS A 198 -1.12 -7.56 4.32
N SER A 199 -2.30 -7.68 3.74
CA SER A 199 -3.56 -7.56 4.44
C SER A 199 -4.12 -8.89 4.94
N THR A 200 -3.57 -10.04 4.53
CA THR A 200 -4.03 -11.35 5.00
C THR A 200 -3.43 -11.77 6.35
N ARG A 201 -2.45 -11.04 6.86
CA ARG A 201 -1.92 -11.18 8.23
C ARG A 201 -2.00 -9.84 8.95
N LEU A 202 -3.18 -9.47 9.40
CA LEU A 202 -3.30 -8.67 10.61
C LEU A 202 -2.74 -9.54 11.75
N ASN A 203 -1.44 -9.38 11.99
CA ASN A 203 -0.80 -10.04 13.11
C ASN A 203 -1.44 -9.51 14.39
N SER A 204 -2.08 -10.40 15.14
CA SER A 204 -2.59 -10.23 16.49
C SER A 204 -1.48 -9.98 17.53
N SER A 205 -0.49 -9.14 17.22
CA SER A 205 0.61 -8.79 18.12
C SER A 205 0.55 -7.35 18.63
N HIS A 206 -0.64 -6.77 18.71
CA HIS A 206 -0.91 -5.66 19.62
C HIS A 206 -1.73 -6.18 20.79
N ARG A 207 -1.03 -6.70 21.80
CA ARG A 207 -1.47 -6.70 23.18
C ARG A 207 -0.78 -5.56 23.92
#